data_f5c8e0a9a5e99b613bff4ab31888e2bc
#
_entry.id   f5c8e0a9a5e99b613bff4ab31888e2bc
#
_cell.length_a   1.000
_cell.length_b   1.000
_cell.length_c   1.000
_cell.angle_alpha   90.00
_cell.angle_beta   90.00
_cell.angle_gamma   90.00
#
_symmetry.space_group_name_H-M   'P 1'
#
loop_
_entity.id
_entity.type
_entity.pdbx_description
1 polymer ?
#
loop_
_entity_poly.entity_id
_entity_poly.type
_entity_poly.pdbx_seq_one_letter_code
_entity_poly.pdbx_strand_id
1 'polypeptide(L)'
;MKPPVSKFWISNPIHQKVIDLRRTHTLSAVAAQTGLPLGTVKTICRRSGSFVDNPALRSLFTLPAIQSSNSTALAVPELPPQHAQTGDKEVDAVLWLREIIKTGQAALIDKAMQAVKRIDTPLKELEDRYMKLLVSKNPGNWTVAFQTFGFADLDGLAKRSINKLSTQHAALSRFGSVAGLFANTPAEQFCLDTLAGLKPSKDFCDLDAGQVDARFNARPDLSPNTLSDCLHELGYWHDLYLLREAHGVGDPAREAYARKQYVFRSLGHIRAKTKQEAIAVFRYLADDDRMEDPETEGILLNLIGGAYQNDSL
;
A
#
# COMPACT_ATOMS: atom_id res chain seq x y z
N MET A 1 12.07 30.93 -6.27
CA MET A 1 10.73 30.77 -5.68
C MET A 1 9.74 31.59 -6.49
N LYS A 2 8.73 30.96 -7.14
CA LYS A 2 7.64 31.70 -7.78
C LYS A 2 6.67 32.13 -6.67
N PRO A 3 6.15 33.36 -6.70
CA PRO A 3 5.20 33.83 -5.69
C PRO A 3 3.93 32.98 -5.74
N PRO A 4 3.26 32.73 -4.60
CA PRO A 4 1.99 32.02 -4.56
C PRO A 4 0.96 32.77 -5.41
N VAL A 5 0.22 32.02 -6.22
CA VAL A 5 -0.87 32.57 -7.04
C VAL A 5 -1.85 33.23 -6.10
N SER A 6 -2.13 34.53 -6.26
CA SER A 6 -3.00 35.27 -5.38
C SER A 6 -4.40 34.64 -5.36
N LYS A 7 -5.01 34.49 -4.18
CA LYS A 7 -6.39 34.00 -3.99
C LYS A 7 -7.42 34.70 -4.91
N PHE A 8 -7.15 35.95 -5.27
CA PHE A 8 -7.97 36.77 -6.18
C PHE A 8 -8.03 36.24 -7.61
N TRP A 9 -7.03 35.46 -8.04
CA TRP A 9 -6.98 34.93 -9.40
C TRP A 9 -7.86 33.68 -9.58
N ILE A 10 -7.99 32.86 -8.52
CA ILE A 10 -8.81 31.66 -8.51
C ILE A 10 -10.28 32.00 -8.31
N SER A 11 -10.63 33.11 -7.68
CA SER A 11 -12.03 33.55 -7.45
C SER A 11 -12.74 34.12 -8.69
N ASN A 12 -12.07 34.19 -9.84
CA ASN A 12 -12.73 34.59 -11.09
C ASN A 12 -13.63 33.45 -11.59
N PRO A 13 -14.96 33.66 -11.72
CA PRO A 13 -15.91 32.61 -12.12
C PRO A 13 -15.55 31.93 -13.45
N ILE A 14 -14.97 32.68 -14.39
CA ILE A 14 -14.53 32.14 -15.71
C ILE A 14 -13.34 31.21 -15.51
N HIS A 15 -12.37 31.55 -14.64
CA HIS A 15 -11.23 30.69 -14.35
C HIS A 15 -11.69 29.39 -13.67
N GLN A 16 -12.61 29.48 -12.71
CA GLN A 16 -13.17 28.30 -12.08
C GLN A 16 -13.90 27.41 -13.09
N LYS A 17 -14.74 27.99 -13.93
CA LYS A 17 -15.44 27.24 -15.00
C LYS A 17 -14.45 26.53 -15.95
N VAL A 18 -13.33 27.18 -16.31
CA VAL A 18 -12.29 26.55 -17.13
C VAL A 18 -11.66 25.38 -16.41
N ILE A 19 -11.35 25.51 -15.11
CA ILE A 19 -10.75 24.45 -14.31
C ILE A 19 -11.72 23.26 -14.21
N ASP A 20 -12.98 23.50 -13.89
CA ASP A 20 -13.98 22.46 -13.73
C ASP A 20 -14.23 21.70 -15.04
N LEU A 21 -14.39 22.41 -16.15
CA LEU A 21 -14.54 21.80 -17.46
C LEU A 21 -13.30 21.00 -17.87
N ARG A 22 -12.10 21.48 -17.54
CA ARG A 22 -10.85 20.80 -17.90
C ARG A 22 -10.68 19.45 -17.18
N ARG A 23 -11.33 19.23 -16.06
CA ARG A 23 -11.32 17.94 -15.36
C ARG A 23 -11.87 16.80 -16.22
N THR A 24 -12.84 17.12 -17.09
CA THR A 24 -13.56 16.13 -17.92
C THR A 24 -13.43 16.36 -19.43
N HIS A 25 -12.91 17.50 -19.86
CA HIS A 25 -12.83 17.87 -21.27
C HIS A 25 -11.39 18.16 -21.72
N THR A 26 -11.13 18.04 -23.04
CA THR A 26 -9.86 18.45 -23.64
C THR A 26 -9.68 19.95 -23.60
N LEU A 27 -8.46 20.47 -23.70
CA LEU A 27 -8.18 21.90 -23.75
C LEU A 27 -8.94 22.59 -24.90
N SER A 28 -9.03 21.93 -26.07
CA SER A 28 -9.76 22.45 -27.24
C SER A 28 -11.26 22.50 -27.00
N ALA A 29 -11.83 21.46 -26.37
CA ALA A 29 -13.24 21.44 -26.03
C ALA A 29 -13.59 22.51 -24.97
N VAL A 30 -12.73 22.70 -23.97
CA VAL A 30 -12.89 23.79 -22.98
C VAL A 30 -12.82 25.15 -23.64
N ALA A 31 -11.89 25.38 -24.58
CA ALA A 31 -11.79 26.62 -25.34
C ALA A 31 -13.07 26.89 -26.13
N ALA A 32 -13.61 25.87 -26.82
CA ALA A 32 -14.86 25.98 -27.56
C ALA A 32 -16.07 26.28 -26.63
N GLN A 33 -16.18 25.61 -25.49
CA GLN A 33 -17.31 25.80 -24.56
C GLN A 33 -17.26 27.10 -23.76
N THR A 34 -16.07 27.65 -23.54
CA THR A 34 -15.89 28.88 -22.78
C THR A 34 -15.75 30.11 -23.65
N GLY A 35 -15.57 29.95 -24.98
CA GLY A 35 -15.29 31.02 -25.92
C GLY A 35 -13.92 31.66 -25.75
N LEU A 36 -13.05 31.08 -24.94
CA LEU A 36 -11.71 31.61 -24.68
C LEU A 36 -10.68 31.07 -25.70
N PRO A 37 -9.68 31.88 -26.08
CA PRO A 37 -8.56 31.38 -26.89
C PRO A 37 -7.86 30.20 -26.17
N LEU A 38 -7.43 29.20 -26.93
CA LEU A 38 -6.75 28.01 -26.40
C LEU A 38 -5.52 28.37 -25.53
N GLY A 39 -4.77 29.40 -25.94
CA GLY A 39 -3.62 29.91 -25.17
C GLY A 39 -4.01 30.46 -23.80
N THR A 40 -5.18 31.10 -23.71
CA THR A 40 -5.73 31.60 -22.45
C THR A 40 -6.14 30.44 -21.55
N VAL A 41 -6.84 29.43 -22.09
CA VAL A 41 -7.21 28.21 -21.35
C VAL A 41 -5.98 27.49 -20.83
N LYS A 42 -4.96 27.28 -21.66
CA LYS A 42 -3.66 26.71 -21.24
C LYS A 42 -3.02 27.51 -20.09
N THR A 43 -3.06 28.81 -20.16
CA THR A 43 -2.49 29.70 -19.13
C THR A 43 -3.25 29.61 -17.82
N ILE A 44 -4.60 29.57 -17.87
CA ILE A 44 -5.47 29.41 -16.70
C ILE A 44 -5.15 28.06 -16.03
N CYS A 45 -5.17 26.96 -16.78
CA CYS A 45 -4.87 25.62 -16.27
C CYS A 45 -3.47 25.55 -15.62
N ARG A 46 -2.44 26.11 -16.28
CA ARG A 46 -1.07 26.11 -15.77
C ARG A 46 -0.93 26.92 -14.47
N ARG A 47 -1.59 28.08 -14.39
CA ARG A 47 -1.51 28.98 -13.22
C ARG A 47 -2.35 28.50 -12.05
N SER A 48 -3.42 27.76 -12.27
CA SER A 48 -4.27 27.22 -11.22
C SER A 48 -3.55 26.21 -10.32
N GLY A 49 -2.52 25.53 -10.83
CA GLY A 49 -1.85 24.42 -10.14
C GLY A 49 -2.68 23.13 -10.10
N SER A 50 -3.95 23.17 -10.52
CA SER A 50 -4.90 22.05 -10.38
C SER A 50 -4.61 20.84 -11.30
N PHE A 51 -3.63 20.96 -12.19
CA PHE A 51 -3.28 19.90 -13.16
C PHE A 51 -1.77 19.54 -13.11
N VAL A 52 -1.11 19.86 -12.02
CA VAL A 52 0.25 19.44 -11.68
C VAL A 52 0.20 18.72 -10.35
N ASP A 53 1.18 17.85 -10.11
CA ASP A 53 1.28 17.12 -8.86
C ASP A 53 1.25 18.07 -7.67
N ASN A 54 0.52 17.68 -6.61
CA ASN A 54 0.33 18.49 -5.41
C ASN A 54 1.49 18.26 -4.43
N PRO A 55 2.42 19.23 -4.28
CA PRO A 55 3.58 19.03 -3.42
C PRO A 55 3.23 18.96 -1.93
N ALA A 56 2.16 19.62 -1.49
CA ALA A 56 1.73 19.58 -0.10
C ALA A 56 1.16 18.21 0.25
N LEU A 57 0.30 17.66 -0.62
CA LEU A 57 -0.21 16.30 -0.50
C LEU A 57 0.93 15.29 -0.46
N ARG A 58 1.85 15.34 -1.42
CA ARG A 58 2.98 14.39 -1.49
C ARG A 58 3.88 14.47 -0.27
N SER A 59 4.11 15.67 0.26
CA SER A 59 4.87 15.83 1.50
C SER A 59 4.17 15.21 2.70
N LEU A 60 2.84 15.36 2.79
CA LEU A 60 2.05 14.79 3.89
C LEU A 60 2.00 13.26 3.83
N PHE A 61 1.81 12.71 2.62
CA PHE A 61 1.73 11.27 2.38
C PHE A 61 3.09 10.69 1.94
N THR A 62 4.12 11.00 2.69
CA THR A 62 5.46 10.42 2.53
C THR A 62 5.91 9.84 3.85
N LEU A 63 6.35 8.57 3.83
CA LEU A 63 6.90 7.92 5.01
C LEU A 63 8.20 8.61 5.46
N PRO A 64 8.53 8.60 6.76
CA PRO A 64 9.81 9.07 7.25
C PRO A 64 10.98 8.42 6.50
N ALA A 65 12.04 9.16 6.25
CA ALA A 65 13.24 8.63 5.62
C ALA A 65 13.87 7.54 6.50
N ILE A 66 14.48 6.54 5.86
CA ILE A 66 15.25 5.52 6.58
C ILE A 66 16.46 6.22 7.23
N GLN A 67 16.57 6.11 8.55
CA GLN A 67 17.73 6.58 9.28
C GLN A 67 18.84 5.51 9.17
N SER A 68 20.01 5.92 8.69
CA SER A 68 21.15 5.02 8.66
C SER A 68 21.56 4.69 10.10
N SER A 69 21.28 3.46 10.53
CA SER A 69 21.91 2.95 11.74
C SER A 69 23.36 2.58 11.39
N ASN A 70 24.33 3.03 12.19
CA ASN A 70 25.67 2.48 12.18
C ASN A 70 25.65 1.06 12.79
N SER A 71 24.93 0.15 12.13
CA SER A 71 24.90 -1.25 12.53
C SER A 71 26.26 -1.86 12.19
N THR A 72 27.09 -2.07 13.20
CA THR A 72 28.22 -2.97 13.14
C THR A 72 27.72 -4.32 12.63
N ALA A 73 28.37 -4.89 11.63
CA ALA A 73 28.07 -6.21 11.10
C ALA A 73 27.95 -7.21 12.25
N LEU A 74 26.74 -7.64 12.55
CA LEU A 74 26.49 -8.63 13.59
C LEU A 74 27.16 -9.94 13.16
N ALA A 75 28.00 -10.48 14.02
CA ALA A 75 28.53 -11.82 13.82
C ALA A 75 27.37 -12.78 13.58
N VAL A 76 27.49 -13.65 12.56
CA VAL A 76 26.47 -14.64 12.27
C VAL A 76 26.32 -15.56 13.48
N PRO A 77 25.15 -15.61 14.14
CA PRO A 77 24.98 -16.44 15.32
C PRO A 77 25.26 -17.92 15.01
N GLU A 78 25.62 -18.67 16.04
CA GLU A 78 25.71 -20.13 15.90
C GLU A 78 24.33 -20.76 15.73
N LEU A 79 24.29 -21.87 15.00
CA LEU A 79 23.05 -22.63 14.87
C LEU A 79 22.63 -23.20 16.23
N PRO A 80 21.37 -23.02 16.66
CA PRO A 80 20.87 -23.60 17.89
C PRO A 80 20.92 -25.14 17.83
N PRO A 81 21.03 -25.82 18.96
CA PRO A 81 21.04 -27.28 19.00
C PRO A 81 19.69 -27.85 18.51
N GLN A 82 19.75 -28.98 17.83
CA GLN A 82 18.56 -29.70 17.41
C GLN A 82 18.00 -30.48 18.59
N HIS A 83 16.67 -30.37 18.80
CA HIS A 83 15.94 -31.11 19.85
C HIS A 83 15.03 -32.14 19.25
N ALA A 84 14.99 -33.35 19.86
CA ALA A 84 14.01 -34.37 19.50
C ALA A 84 12.62 -33.97 20.00
N GLN A 85 11.63 -33.91 19.09
CA GLN A 85 10.24 -33.53 19.38
C GLN A 85 9.28 -34.68 19.10
N THR A 86 9.53 -35.40 18.00
CA THR A 86 8.63 -36.43 17.48
C THR A 86 9.18 -37.84 17.69
N GLY A 87 10.48 -38.00 17.75
CA GLY A 87 11.19 -39.26 17.74
C GLY A 87 11.56 -39.74 16.34
N ASP A 88 11.06 -39.12 15.29
CA ASP A 88 11.53 -39.29 13.91
C ASP A 88 12.61 -38.25 13.64
N LYS A 89 13.86 -38.70 13.46
CA LYS A 89 15.01 -37.81 13.31
C LYS A 89 14.94 -36.89 12.09
N GLU A 90 14.36 -37.35 10.98
CA GLU A 90 14.23 -36.55 9.77
C GLU A 90 13.13 -35.50 9.92
N VAL A 91 11.99 -35.87 10.50
CA VAL A 91 10.91 -34.93 10.85
C VAL A 91 11.42 -33.87 11.85
N ASP A 92 12.14 -34.28 12.89
CA ASP A 92 12.71 -33.38 13.90
C ASP A 92 13.75 -32.43 13.27
N ALA A 93 14.52 -32.86 12.27
CA ALA A 93 15.45 -32.00 11.55
C ALA A 93 14.70 -30.92 10.73
N VAL A 94 13.59 -31.29 10.09
CA VAL A 94 12.77 -30.31 9.35
C VAL A 94 12.08 -29.34 10.32
N LEU A 95 11.57 -29.79 11.45
CA LEU A 95 10.98 -28.93 12.48
C LEU A 95 12.00 -27.94 13.03
N TRP A 96 13.20 -28.39 13.35
CA TRP A 96 14.31 -27.53 13.77
C TRP A 96 14.65 -26.48 12.71
N LEU A 97 14.74 -26.88 11.43
CA LEU A 97 14.97 -25.95 10.36
C LEU A 97 13.88 -24.87 10.25
N ARG A 98 12.61 -25.27 10.39
CA ARG A 98 11.49 -24.35 10.37
C ARG A 98 11.58 -23.31 11.50
N GLU A 99 12.05 -23.70 12.68
CA GLU A 99 12.30 -22.73 13.78
C GLU A 99 13.42 -21.74 13.42
N ILE A 100 14.50 -22.20 12.78
CA ILE A 100 15.56 -21.30 12.30
C ILE A 100 15.03 -20.36 11.22
N ILE A 101 14.25 -20.87 10.28
CA ILE A 101 13.64 -20.06 9.20
C ILE A 101 12.74 -18.96 9.79
N LYS A 102 11.99 -19.22 10.85
CA LYS A 102 11.15 -18.21 11.52
C LYS A 102 11.93 -17.01 12.05
N THR A 103 13.23 -17.16 12.31
CA THR A 103 14.08 -16.03 12.75
C THR A 103 14.25 -14.96 11.67
N GLY A 104 14.05 -15.30 10.39
CA GLY A 104 14.27 -14.40 9.26
C GLY A 104 15.74 -14.07 8.97
N GLN A 105 16.69 -14.62 9.73
CA GLN A 105 18.11 -14.32 9.58
C GLN A 105 18.71 -15.11 8.41
N ALA A 106 18.90 -14.45 7.26
CA ALA A 106 19.32 -15.09 6.00
C ALA A 106 20.56 -15.98 6.19
N ALA A 107 21.61 -15.51 6.87
CA ALA A 107 22.84 -16.25 7.06
C ALA A 107 22.66 -17.53 7.92
N LEU A 108 21.76 -17.52 8.93
CA LEU A 108 21.41 -18.72 9.68
C LEU A 108 20.60 -19.69 8.84
N ILE A 109 19.63 -19.15 8.10
CA ILE A 109 18.76 -19.93 7.20
C ILE A 109 19.61 -20.66 6.16
N ASP A 110 20.55 -19.97 5.51
CA ASP A 110 21.44 -20.55 4.51
C ASP A 110 22.27 -21.72 5.07
N LYS A 111 22.84 -21.55 6.29
CA LYS A 111 23.57 -22.61 6.97
C LYS A 111 22.68 -23.82 7.28
N ALA A 112 21.47 -23.57 7.79
CA ALA A 112 20.53 -24.62 8.15
C ALA A 112 19.98 -25.36 6.89
N MET A 113 19.70 -24.64 5.82
CA MET A 113 19.27 -25.22 4.55
C MET A 113 20.32 -26.14 3.94
N GLN A 114 21.64 -25.85 4.13
CA GLN A 114 22.69 -26.76 3.71
C GLN A 114 22.70 -28.08 4.48
N ALA A 115 22.32 -28.04 5.77
CA ALA A 115 22.21 -29.28 6.57
C ALA A 115 21.06 -30.18 6.08
N VAL A 116 19.93 -29.57 5.65
CA VAL A 116 18.75 -30.30 5.16
C VAL A 116 19.00 -31.00 3.83
N LYS A 117 19.93 -30.51 2.99
CA LYS A 117 20.32 -31.21 1.75
C LYS A 117 20.87 -32.63 1.98
N ARG A 118 21.13 -32.99 3.23
CA ARG A 118 21.56 -34.36 3.63
C ARG A 118 20.40 -35.28 3.96
N ILE A 119 19.17 -34.79 3.91
CA ILE A 119 17.97 -35.61 4.10
C ILE A 119 17.60 -36.19 2.74
N ASP A 120 17.65 -37.51 2.63
CA ASP A 120 17.36 -38.20 1.36
C ASP A 120 15.84 -38.37 1.14
N THR A 121 15.05 -38.38 2.22
CA THR A 121 13.59 -38.54 2.16
C THR A 121 12.92 -37.28 1.60
N PRO A 122 12.02 -37.39 0.63
CA PRO A 122 11.28 -36.24 0.11
C PRO A 122 10.49 -35.53 1.21
N LEU A 123 10.54 -34.17 1.22
CA LEU A 123 9.87 -33.35 2.24
C LEU A 123 8.36 -33.64 2.34
N LYS A 124 7.71 -33.97 1.24
CA LYS A 124 6.29 -34.34 1.22
C LYS A 124 6.00 -35.64 2.00
N GLU A 125 6.90 -36.62 1.90
CA GLU A 125 6.79 -37.83 2.69
C GLU A 125 6.99 -37.57 4.19
N LEU A 126 7.92 -36.69 4.54
CA LEU A 126 8.14 -36.25 5.92
C LEU A 126 6.92 -35.49 6.47
N GLU A 127 6.26 -34.65 5.65
CA GLU A 127 5.01 -33.98 6.00
C GLU A 127 3.91 -35.02 6.32
N ASP A 128 3.77 -36.06 5.48
CA ASP A 128 2.78 -37.11 5.70
C ASP A 128 3.06 -37.93 6.97
N ARG A 129 4.34 -38.23 7.28
CA ARG A 129 4.76 -38.86 8.53
C ARG A 129 4.42 -37.99 9.73
N TYR A 130 4.72 -36.69 9.66
CA TYR A 130 4.44 -35.74 10.72
C TYR A 130 2.95 -35.58 10.96
N MET A 131 2.14 -35.49 9.89
CA MET A 131 0.69 -35.42 9.99
C MET A 131 0.11 -36.68 10.69
N LYS A 132 0.55 -37.88 10.27
CA LYS A 132 0.13 -39.15 10.91
C LYS A 132 0.46 -39.18 12.42
N LEU A 133 1.64 -38.67 12.77
CA LEU A 133 2.06 -38.57 14.17
C LEU A 133 1.16 -37.61 14.98
N LEU A 134 0.86 -36.43 14.43
CA LEU A 134 0.00 -35.43 15.08
C LEU A 134 -1.41 -35.98 15.30
N VAL A 135 -2.00 -36.62 14.30
CA VAL A 135 -3.34 -37.24 14.38
C VAL A 135 -3.35 -38.38 15.41
N SER A 136 -2.31 -39.21 15.43
CA SER A 136 -2.24 -40.34 16.40
C SER A 136 -2.12 -39.86 17.85
N LYS A 137 -1.40 -38.74 18.08
CA LYS A 137 -1.25 -38.13 19.42
C LYS A 137 -2.48 -37.34 19.88
N ASN A 138 -3.38 -36.98 18.94
CA ASN A 138 -4.58 -36.18 19.22
C ASN A 138 -5.85 -36.83 18.65
N PRO A 139 -6.26 -37.97 19.14
CA PRO A 139 -7.40 -38.69 18.60
C PRO A 139 -8.68 -37.84 18.71
N GLY A 140 -9.43 -37.76 17.63
CA GLY A 140 -10.64 -36.93 17.52
C GLY A 140 -10.46 -35.45 17.23
N ASN A 141 -9.24 -34.94 17.23
CA ASN A 141 -8.96 -33.56 16.85
C ASN A 141 -8.36 -33.48 15.45
N TRP A 142 -9.21 -33.37 14.43
CA TRP A 142 -8.77 -33.25 13.03
C TRP A 142 -8.05 -31.93 12.71
N THR A 143 -8.23 -30.90 13.54
CA THR A 143 -7.62 -29.56 13.27
C THR A 143 -6.11 -29.58 13.40
N VAL A 144 -5.52 -30.59 14.07
CA VAL A 144 -4.05 -30.73 14.18
C VAL A 144 -3.39 -30.94 12.81
N ALA A 145 -4.12 -31.47 11.81
CA ALA A 145 -3.63 -31.65 10.46
C ALA A 145 -3.25 -30.28 9.81
N PHE A 146 -3.91 -29.19 10.19
CA PHE A 146 -3.54 -27.84 9.69
C PHE A 146 -2.15 -27.38 10.14
N GLN A 147 -1.58 -27.95 11.19
CA GLN A 147 -0.23 -27.62 11.65
C GLN A 147 0.86 -28.07 10.66
N THR A 148 0.52 -28.97 9.74
CA THR A 148 1.44 -29.42 8.68
C THR A 148 1.41 -28.54 7.44
N PHE A 149 0.49 -27.59 7.33
CA PHE A 149 0.41 -26.74 6.14
C PHE A 149 1.72 -25.99 5.90
N GLY A 150 2.22 -26.10 4.65
CA GLY A 150 3.49 -25.52 4.24
C GLY A 150 4.71 -26.17 4.92
N PHE A 151 4.57 -27.38 5.52
CA PHE A 151 5.70 -28.09 6.11
C PHE A 151 6.81 -28.35 5.09
N ALA A 152 6.45 -28.73 3.89
CA ALA A 152 7.37 -29.00 2.79
C ALA A 152 7.84 -27.75 2.03
N ASP A 153 7.16 -26.59 2.17
CA ASP A 153 7.51 -25.32 1.49
C ASP A 153 8.55 -24.52 2.29
N LEU A 154 9.75 -25.06 2.44
CA LEU A 154 10.83 -24.43 3.20
C LEU A 154 11.37 -23.18 2.52
N ASP A 155 11.51 -23.19 1.19
CA ASP A 155 12.00 -22.03 0.43
C ASP A 155 11.01 -20.86 0.49
N GLY A 156 9.72 -21.12 0.31
CA GLY A 156 8.69 -20.10 0.46
C GLY A 156 8.62 -19.55 1.87
N LEU A 157 8.75 -20.41 2.89
CA LEU A 157 8.79 -19.98 4.28
C LEU A 157 10.03 -19.11 4.57
N ALA A 158 11.21 -19.50 4.07
CA ALA A 158 12.45 -18.75 4.22
C ALA A 158 12.33 -17.35 3.60
N LYS A 159 11.84 -17.29 2.35
CA LYS A 159 11.64 -16.02 1.65
C LYS A 159 10.68 -15.08 2.41
N ARG A 160 9.54 -15.61 2.87
CA ARG A 160 8.58 -14.82 3.67
C ARG A 160 9.17 -14.32 4.98
N SER A 161 9.93 -15.16 5.70
CA SER A 161 10.54 -14.79 6.99
C SER A 161 11.65 -13.74 6.83
N ILE A 162 12.50 -13.87 5.82
CA ILE A 162 13.55 -12.89 5.49
C ILE A 162 12.90 -11.54 5.13
N ASN A 163 11.88 -11.55 4.27
CA ASN A 163 11.17 -10.34 3.89
C ASN A 163 10.51 -9.68 5.11
N LYS A 164 9.86 -10.47 5.99
CA LYS A 164 9.26 -9.97 7.22
C LYS A 164 10.28 -9.28 8.11
N LEU A 165 11.43 -9.92 8.37
CA LEU A 165 12.49 -9.32 9.19
C LEU A 165 13.04 -8.05 8.55
N SER A 166 13.27 -8.04 7.25
CA SER A 166 13.71 -6.85 6.49
C SER A 166 12.71 -5.69 6.63
N THR A 167 11.42 -5.98 6.50
CA THR A 167 10.34 -4.99 6.67
C THR A 167 10.28 -4.47 8.11
N GLN A 168 10.48 -5.34 9.11
CA GLN A 168 10.56 -4.93 10.51
C GLN A 168 11.74 -3.97 10.76
N HIS A 169 12.91 -4.27 10.21
CA HIS A 169 14.08 -3.39 10.31
C HIS A 169 13.83 -2.04 9.60
N ALA A 170 13.22 -2.07 8.42
CA ALA A 170 12.86 -0.85 7.69
C ALA A 170 11.88 0.02 8.50
N ALA A 171 10.90 -0.59 9.16
CA ALA A 171 9.96 0.10 10.04
C ALA A 171 10.67 0.79 11.22
N LEU A 172 11.51 0.06 11.94
CA LEU A 172 12.28 0.61 13.08
C LEU A 172 13.26 1.70 12.63
N SER A 173 13.89 1.55 11.45
CA SER A 173 14.79 2.56 10.91
C SER A 173 14.06 3.85 10.48
N ARG A 174 12.76 3.80 10.19
CA ARG A 174 11.94 4.96 9.86
C ARG A 174 11.32 5.63 11.09
N PHE A 175 10.82 4.82 12.01
CA PHE A 175 9.97 5.29 13.13
C PHE A 175 10.70 5.27 14.49
N GLY A 176 11.93 4.77 14.54
CA GLY A 176 12.79 4.72 15.74
C GLY A 176 12.40 3.64 16.75
N SER A 177 11.12 3.28 16.84
CA SER A 177 10.60 2.26 17.76
C SER A 177 9.28 1.68 17.28
N VAL A 178 8.87 0.54 17.86
CA VAL A 178 7.54 -0.04 17.63
C VAL A 178 6.44 0.92 18.08
N ALA A 179 6.61 1.59 19.22
CA ALA A 179 5.64 2.59 19.68
C ALA A 179 5.51 3.76 18.69
N GLY A 180 6.62 4.23 18.13
CA GLY A 180 6.63 5.27 17.09
C GLY A 180 5.94 4.82 15.80
N LEU A 181 6.11 3.55 15.40
CA LEU A 181 5.44 2.97 14.22
C LEU A 181 3.91 2.96 14.36
N PHE A 182 3.40 2.70 15.57
CA PHE A 182 1.95 2.65 15.85
C PHE A 182 1.36 3.99 16.34
N ALA A 183 2.19 5.01 16.51
CA ALA A 183 1.69 6.37 16.73
C ALA A 183 1.04 6.93 15.44
N ASN A 184 0.05 7.81 15.60
CA ASN A 184 -0.55 8.46 14.44
C ASN A 184 0.50 9.26 13.66
N THR A 185 0.60 8.96 12.38
CA THR A 185 1.38 9.79 11.45
C THR A 185 0.70 11.13 11.21
N PRO A 186 1.41 12.15 10.70
CA PRO A 186 0.77 13.42 10.31
C PRO A 186 -0.38 13.23 9.31
N ALA A 187 -0.29 12.23 8.41
CA ALA A 187 -1.35 11.89 7.47
C ALA A 187 -2.58 11.30 8.16
N GLU A 188 -2.40 10.42 9.12
CA GLU A 188 -3.52 9.88 9.93
C GLU A 188 -4.15 10.96 10.79
N GLN A 189 -3.35 11.82 11.42
CA GLN A 189 -3.86 12.95 12.20
C GLN A 189 -4.70 13.89 11.32
N PHE A 190 -4.24 14.19 10.11
CA PHE A 190 -5.04 14.96 9.14
C PHE A 190 -6.39 14.31 8.83
N CYS A 191 -6.44 12.99 8.68
CA CYS A 191 -7.70 12.26 8.46
C CYS A 191 -8.63 12.37 9.67
N LEU A 192 -8.11 12.15 10.87
CA LEU A 192 -8.85 12.28 12.13
C LEU A 192 -9.44 13.70 12.30
N ASP A 193 -8.63 14.72 12.09
CA ASP A 193 -9.05 16.13 12.25
C ASP A 193 -10.09 16.51 11.18
N THR A 194 -9.93 16.05 9.93
CA THR A 194 -10.85 16.39 8.83
C THR A 194 -12.21 15.72 8.99
N LEU A 195 -12.24 14.49 9.47
CA LEU A 195 -13.47 13.71 9.65
C LEU A 195 -14.03 13.79 11.06
N ALA A 196 -13.47 14.63 11.92
CA ALA A 196 -13.92 14.81 13.29
C ALA A 196 -15.43 15.09 13.35
N GLY A 197 -16.12 14.38 14.23
CA GLY A 197 -17.57 14.52 14.47
C GLY A 197 -18.46 13.77 13.47
N LEU A 198 -17.93 13.12 12.44
CA LEU A 198 -18.73 12.21 11.63
C LEU A 198 -19.07 10.94 12.41
N LYS A 199 -20.32 10.52 12.30
CA LYS A 199 -20.81 9.30 12.95
C LYS A 199 -20.72 8.12 11.98
N PRO A 200 -20.46 6.89 12.47
CA PRO A 200 -20.58 5.68 11.66
C PRO A 200 -21.95 5.55 11.03
N SER A 201 -22.02 4.96 9.86
CA SER A 201 -23.26 4.51 9.24
C SER A 201 -23.96 3.51 10.16
N LYS A 202 -25.30 3.48 10.15
CA LYS A 202 -26.07 2.60 11.04
C LYS A 202 -25.84 1.11 10.78
N ASP A 203 -25.49 0.75 9.56
CA ASP A 203 -25.41 -0.65 9.12
C ASP A 203 -23.99 -1.22 9.14
N PHE A 204 -22.95 -0.36 9.21
CA PHE A 204 -21.54 -0.76 9.25
C PHE A 204 -20.72 0.24 10.07
N CYS A 205 -19.54 -0.19 10.52
CA CYS A 205 -18.60 0.69 11.22
C CYS A 205 -17.99 1.77 10.32
N ASP A 206 -18.32 1.80 9.04
CA ASP A 206 -17.79 2.73 8.04
C ASP A 206 -18.47 4.10 8.09
N LEU A 207 -17.76 5.11 7.61
CA LEU A 207 -18.29 6.46 7.44
C LEU A 207 -19.04 6.58 6.12
N ASP A 208 -20.09 7.41 6.09
CA ASP A 208 -20.83 7.72 4.87
C ASP A 208 -19.92 8.36 3.81
N ALA A 209 -19.81 7.73 2.64
CA ALA A 209 -18.90 8.13 1.58
C ALA A 209 -19.15 9.56 1.09
N GLY A 210 -20.41 10.00 0.99
CA GLY A 210 -20.75 11.34 0.54
C GLY A 210 -20.29 12.42 1.53
N GLN A 211 -20.45 12.17 2.84
CA GLN A 211 -19.95 13.09 3.87
C GLN A 211 -18.42 13.11 3.91
N VAL A 212 -17.77 11.96 3.77
CA VAL A 212 -16.29 11.84 3.65
C VAL A 212 -15.78 12.67 2.48
N ASP A 213 -16.38 12.49 1.30
CA ASP A 213 -15.99 13.21 0.09
C ASP A 213 -16.20 14.72 0.25
N ALA A 214 -17.31 15.16 0.84
CA ALA A 214 -17.59 16.58 1.10
C ALA A 214 -16.51 17.20 2.03
N ARG A 215 -16.10 16.47 3.08
CA ARG A 215 -15.08 16.94 4.04
C ARG A 215 -13.70 17.07 3.38
N PHE A 216 -13.26 16.08 2.60
CA PHE A 216 -11.97 16.14 1.94
C PHE A 216 -11.96 17.12 0.76
N ASN A 217 -13.07 17.26 0.02
CA ASN A 217 -13.20 18.27 -1.03
C ASN A 217 -13.16 19.71 -0.48
N ALA A 218 -13.53 19.93 0.79
CA ALA A 218 -13.35 21.21 1.47
C ALA A 218 -11.88 21.55 1.78
N ARG A 219 -10.94 20.60 1.55
CA ARG A 219 -9.49 20.76 1.74
C ARG A 219 -8.74 20.65 0.42
N PRO A 220 -8.94 21.62 -0.51
CA PRO A 220 -8.33 21.56 -1.84
C PRO A 220 -6.79 21.64 -1.81
N ASP A 221 -6.21 22.16 -0.73
CA ASP A 221 -4.78 22.19 -0.47
C ASP A 221 -4.15 20.79 -0.35
N LEU A 222 -4.94 19.80 0.10
CA LEU A 222 -4.54 18.41 0.32
C LEU A 222 -5.40 17.42 -0.48
N SER A 223 -6.02 17.87 -1.56
CA SER A 223 -6.72 17.02 -2.52
C SER A 223 -5.79 16.59 -3.66
N PRO A 224 -5.92 15.36 -4.19
CA PRO A 224 -5.13 14.92 -5.34
C PRO A 224 -5.50 15.74 -6.58
N ASN A 225 -4.49 16.23 -7.29
CA ASN A 225 -4.64 16.98 -8.54
C ASN A 225 -4.49 16.10 -9.78
N THR A 226 -3.84 14.96 -9.64
CA THR A 226 -3.43 14.08 -10.73
C THR A 226 -3.62 12.61 -10.33
N LEU A 227 -3.72 11.72 -11.31
CA LEU A 227 -3.71 10.28 -11.05
C LEU A 227 -2.40 9.84 -10.35
N SER A 228 -1.30 10.51 -10.68
CA SER A 228 0.00 10.29 -10.03
C SER A 228 -0.02 10.66 -8.53
N ASP A 229 -0.79 11.69 -8.13
CA ASP A 229 -1.00 12.01 -6.70
C ASP A 229 -1.82 10.94 -6.00
N CYS A 230 -2.88 10.43 -6.67
CA CYS A 230 -3.67 9.33 -6.12
C CYS A 230 -2.82 8.09 -5.88
N LEU A 231 -2.04 7.67 -6.89
CA LEU A 231 -1.15 6.50 -6.77
C LEU A 231 -0.08 6.70 -5.69
N HIS A 232 0.47 7.91 -5.56
CA HIS A 232 1.43 8.24 -4.50
C HIS A 232 0.82 8.06 -3.10
N GLU A 233 -0.39 8.58 -2.88
CA GLU A 233 -1.08 8.44 -1.59
C GLU A 233 -1.52 6.99 -1.32
N LEU A 234 -2.05 6.29 -2.33
CA LEU A 234 -2.42 4.88 -2.20
C LEU A 234 -1.20 4.01 -1.86
N GLY A 235 -0.05 4.28 -2.49
CA GLY A 235 1.23 3.64 -2.16
C GLY A 235 1.67 3.92 -0.73
N TYR A 236 1.53 5.15 -0.23
CA TYR A 236 1.82 5.48 1.16
C TYR A 236 1.01 4.63 2.15
N TRP A 237 -0.31 4.49 1.93
CA TRP A 237 -1.17 3.69 2.79
C TRP A 237 -0.83 2.21 2.74
N HIS A 238 -0.49 1.69 1.56
CA HIS A 238 -0.04 0.32 1.37
C HIS A 238 1.27 0.06 2.12
N ASP A 239 2.27 0.90 1.93
CA ASP A 239 3.57 0.77 2.57
C ASP A 239 3.48 0.87 4.10
N LEU A 240 2.70 1.83 4.63
CA LEU A 240 2.48 1.96 6.08
C LEU A 240 1.81 0.71 6.66
N TYR A 241 0.82 0.15 5.95
CA TYR A 241 0.16 -1.10 6.34
C TYR A 241 1.18 -2.25 6.42
N LEU A 242 1.99 -2.46 5.39
CA LEU A 242 3.00 -3.53 5.37
C LEU A 242 4.02 -3.41 6.50
N LEU A 243 4.46 -2.18 6.81
CA LEU A 243 5.39 -1.93 7.92
C LEU A 243 4.77 -2.32 9.27
N ARG A 244 3.51 -2.01 9.50
CA ARG A 244 2.77 -2.36 10.73
C ARG A 244 2.43 -3.84 10.81
N GLU A 245 1.97 -4.44 9.71
CA GLU A 245 1.64 -5.87 9.62
C GLU A 245 2.85 -6.74 9.95
N ALA A 246 4.04 -6.36 9.52
CA ALA A 246 5.27 -7.08 9.86
C ALA A 246 5.51 -7.17 11.38
N HIS A 247 4.99 -6.22 12.16
CA HIS A 247 5.06 -6.20 13.63
C HIS A 247 3.82 -6.76 14.34
N GLY A 248 2.78 -7.17 13.61
CA GLY A 248 1.62 -7.86 14.17
C GLY A 248 0.28 -7.35 13.66
N VAL A 249 -0.21 -6.20 14.14
CA VAL A 249 -1.52 -5.65 13.76
C VAL A 249 -1.31 -4.39 12.92
N GLY A 250 -1.90 -4.37 11.72
CA GLY A 250 -1.72 -3.28 10.78
C GLY A 250 -2.99 -2.52 10.41
N ASP A 251 -4.15 -2.83 11.00
CA ASP A 251 -5.41 -2.22 10.62
C ASP A 251 -5.39 -0.70 10.83
N PRO A 252 -5.67 0.09 9.78
CA PRO A 252 -5.71 1.53 9.87
C PRO A 252 -6.91 2.00 10.69
N ALA A 253 -6.80 3.20 11.28
CA ALA A 253 -7.97 3.88 11.83
C ALA A 253 -9.04 4.06 10.73
N ARG A 254 -10.30 4.02 11.13
CA ARG A 254 -11.46 4.15 10.22
C ARG A 254 -11.37 5.41 9.34
N GLU A 255 -10.89 6.50 9.88
CA GLU A 255 -10.72 7.78 9.17
C GLU A 255 -9.62 7.70 8.10
N ALA A 256 -8.55 6.97 8.36
CA ALA A 256 -7.49 6.70 7.40
C ALA A 256 -7.98 5.77 6.27
N TYR A 257 -8.76 4.74 6.63
CA TYR A 257 -9.41 3.87 5.65
C TYR A 257 -10.38 4.66 4.77
N ALA A 258 -11.23 5.51 5.36
CA ALA A 258 -12.15 6.38 4.61
C ALA A 258 -11.40 7.30 3.63
N ARG A 259 -10.24 7.84 4.02
CA ARG A 259 -9.38 8.63 3.13
C ARG A 259 -8.82 7.79 1.98
N LYS A 260 -8.32 6.57 2.26
CA LYS A 260 -7.86 5.64 1.21
C LYS A 260 -8.97 5.38 0.18
N GLN A 261 -10.21 5.18 0.62
CA GLN A 261 -11.37 4.97 -0.26
C GLN A 261 -11.72 6.24 -1.06
N TYR A 262 -11.66 7.43 -0.43
CA TYR A 262 -11.85 8.70 -1.14
C TYR A 262 -10.84 8.86 -2.30
N VAL A 263 -9.56 8.59 -2.04
CA VAL A 263 -8.51 8.69 -3.07
C VAL A 263 -8.70 7.64 -4.16
N PHE A 264 -9.11 6.43 -3.80
CA PHE A 264 -9.41 5.37 -4.77
C PHE A 264 -10.55 5.79 -5.71
N ARG A 265 -11.67 6.31 -5.18
CA ARG A 265 -12.77 6.85 -6.00
C ARG A 265 -12.32 8.03 -6.87
N SER A 266 -11.36 8.82 -6.40
CA SER A 266 -10.82 9.96 -7.16
C SER A 266 -10.15 9.54 -8.48
N LEU A 267 -9.67 8.28 -8.60
CA LEU A 267 -9.16 7.71 -9.84
C LEU A 267 -10.22 7.70 -10.96
N GLY A 268 -11.51 7.57 -10.61
CA GLY A 268 -12.62 7.61 -11.57
C GLY A 268 -13.00 9.03 -12.04
N HIS A 269 -12.47 10.08 -11.39
CA HIS A 269 -12.86 11.47 -11.66
C HIS A 269 -11.70 12.33 -12.18
N ILE A 270 -10.47 11.94 -11.90
CA ILE A 270 -9.27 12.66 -12.37
C ILE A 270 -8.84 12.08 -13.71
N ARG A 271 -8.75 12.96 -14.72
CA ARG A 271 -8.39 12.56 -16.07
C ARG A 271 -6.89 12.28 -16.19
N ALA A 272 -6.53 11.18 -16.85
CA ALA A 272 -5.14 10.89 -17.18
C ALA A 272 -4.55 11.99 -18.10
N LYS A 273 -3.36 12.46 -17.81
CA LYS A 273 -2.62 13.41 -18.65
C LYS A 273 -1.88 12.71 -19.77
N THR A 274 -1.38 11.51 -19.49
CA THR A 274 -0.57 10.74 -20.43
C THR A 274 -1.03 9.28 -20.44
N LYS A 275 -0.68 8.57 -21.52
CA LYS A 275 -0.89 7.13 -21.61
C LYS A 275 -0.16 6.36 -20.49
N GLN A 276 1.02 6.82 -20.10
CA GLN A 276 1.80 6.21 -19.02
C GLN A 276 1.08 6.32 -17.67
N GLU A 277 0.47 7.46 -17.38
CA GLU A 277 -0.31 7.66 -16.15
C GLU A 277 -1.55 6.72 -16.12
N ALA A 278 -2.24 6.56 -17.26
CA ALA A 278 -3.35 5.61 -17.36
C ALA A 278 -2.88 4.15 -17.19
N ILE A 279 -1.76 3.78 -17.81
CA ILE A 279 -1.17 2.44 -17.65
C ILE A 279 -0.76 2.18 -16.19
N ALA A 280 -0.25 3.20 -15.49
CA ALA A 280 0.13 3.08 -14.08
C ALA A 280 -1.10 2.80 -13.20
N VAL A 281 -2.23 3.48 -13.44
CA VAL A 281 -3.48 3.18 -12.72
C VAL A 281 -3.99 1.77 -13.04
N PHE A 282 -3.99 1.38 -14.32
CA PHE A 282 -4.41 0.02 -14.71
C PHE A 282 -3.56 -1.06 -14.01
N ARG A 283 -2.24 -0.87 -13.97
CA ARG A 283 -1.34 -1.80 -13.25
C ARG A 283 -1.65 -1.84 -11.75
N TYR A 284 -1.86 -0.67 -11.14
CA TYR A 284 -2.25 -0.62 -9.73
C TYR A 284 -3.52 -1.43 -9.46
N LEU A 285 -4.55 -1.32 -10.30
CA LEU A 285 -5.79 -2.09 -10.15
C LEU A 285 -5.55 -3.60 -10.27
N ALA A 286 -4.67 -4.02 -11.19
CA ALA A 286 -4.35 -5.43 -11.41
C ALA A 286 -3.45 -5.99 -10.29
N ASP A 287 -2.43 -5.24 -9.86
CA ASP A 287 -1.43 -5.68 -8.88
C ASP A 287 -1.99 -5.69 -7.43
N ASP A 288 -2.96 -4.80 -7.12
CA ASP A 288 -3.61 -4.68 -5.79
C ASP A 288 -4.93 -5.48 -5.72
N ASP A 289 -5.18 -6.37 -6.70
CA ASP A 289 -6.38 -7.25 -6.81
C ASP A 289 -7.72 -6.48 -6.75
N ARG A 290 -7.75 -5.30 -7.40
CA ARG A 290 -8.87 -4.36 -7.37
C ARG A 290 -9.77 -4.42 -8.60
N MET A 291 -9.55 -5.40 -9.47
CA MET A 291 -10.30 -5.49 -10.74
C MET A 291 -11.80 -5.77 -10.53
N GLU A 292 -12.18 -6.35 -9.40
CA GLU A 292 -13.57 -6.69 -9.06
C GLU A 292 -14.24 -5.65 -8.13
N ASP A 293 -13.52 -4.60 -7.71
CA ASP A 293 -14.09 -3.54 -6.88
C ASP A 293 -15.19 -2.77 -7.63
N PRO A 294 -16.31 -2.39 -6.98
CA PRO A 294 -17.43 -1.72 -7.62
C PRO A 294 -17.06 -0.42 -8.35
N GLU A 295 -16.06 0.31 -7.85
CA GLU A 295 -15.59 1.57 -8.43
C GLU A 295 -14.73 1.38 -9.68
N THR A 296 -14.18 0.17 -9.90
CA THR A 296 -13.21 -0.10 -10.96
C THR A 296 -13.77 0.09 -12.35
N GLU A 297 -15.02 -0.27 -12.59
CA GLU A 297 -15.67 -0.01 -13.88
C GLU A 297 -15.63 1.49 -14.24
N GLY A 298 -16.00 2.36 -13.28
CA GLY A 298 -15.96 3.82 -13.46
C GLY A 298 -14.54 4.34 -13.69
N ILE A 299 -13.56 3.78 -13.00
CA ILE A 299 -12.13 4.13 -13.17
C ILE A 299 -11.68 3.75 -14.59
N LEU A 300 -11.96 2.53 -15.04
CA LEU A 300 -11.58 2.07 -16.39
C LEU A 300 -12.23 2.90 -17.48
N LEU A 301 -13.52 3.24 -17.34
CA LEU A 301 -14.22 4.12 -18.28
C LEU A 301 -13.57 5.51 -18.33
N ASN A 302 -13.16 6.07 -17.19
CA ASN A 302 -12.42 7.34 -17.14
C ASN A 302 -11.07 7.26 -17.86
N LEU A 303 -10.33 6.16 -17.70
CA LEU A 303 -9.05 5.96 -18.38
C LEU A 303 -9.21 5.81 -19.91
N ILE A 304 -10.21 5.06 -20.37
CA ILE A 304 -10.46 4.82 -21.80
C ILE A 304 -11.08 6.05 -22.47
N GLY A 305 -12.00 6.75 -21.81
CA GLY A 305 -12.66 7.94 -22.32
C GLY A 305 -11.74 9.16 -22.44
N GLY A 306 -10.56 9.10 -21.85
CA GLY A 306 -9.49 10.08 -22.04
C GLY A 306 -8.90 9.94 -23.44
N ALA A 307 -9.43 10.67 -24.45
CA ALA A 307 -8.71 10.80 -25.72
C ALA A 307 -7.31 11.38 -25.41
N TYR A 308 -6.30 10.52 -25.45
CA TYR A 308 -4.91 10.90 -25.32
C TYR A 308 -4.55 11.73 -26.54
N GLN A 309 -4.64 13.05 -26.42
CA GLN A 309 -3.98 13.90 -27.42
C GLN A 309 -2.48 13.78 -27.16
N ASN A 310 -1.76 13.39 -28.20
CA ASN A 310 -0.32 13.68 -28.32
C ASN A 310 -0.18 15.21 -28.30
N ASP A 311 -0.22 15.83 -27.14
CA ASP A 311 0.27 17.18 -26.94
C ASP A 311 1.80 17.05 -26.99
N SER A 312 2.34 16.93 -28.22
CA SER A 312 3.74 17.27 -28.50
C SER A 312 3.97 18.68 -27.96
N LEU A 313 4.86 18.78 -27.01
CA LEU A 313 5.36 20.00 -26.42
C LEU A 313 5.91 20.96 -27.49
#